data_bbbb2a8272c409bfb0f56b45f481ee2a
#
_entry.id   bbbb2a8272c409bfb0f56b45f481ee2a
#
_cell.length_a   1.000
_cell.length_b   1.000
_cell.length_c   1.000
_cell.angle_alpha   90.00
_cell.angle_beta   90.00
_cell.angle_gamma   90.00
#
_symmetry.space_group_name_H-M   'P 1'
#
loop_
_entity.id
_entity.type
_entity.pdbx_description
1 polymer ?
#
loop_
_entity_poly.entity_id
_entity_poly.type
_entity_poly.pdbx_seq_one_letter_code
_entity_poly.pdbx_strand_id
1 'polypeptide(L)'
;MGNIKVEIASPNEVDILRDFTKRLVEDLGQKFDPKRFDWGISRRLYDPLQRHGILIAVDEDTNEVVGMIIAELRIDPYGLSEGYIKQYFLKPDFRAQGIGQLLLEKALEHLKKIKVEKVKVNIKGQAEVASKVYAKMNFKKVYEVLELDLTQNDSND
;
A
#
# COMPACT_ATOMS: atom_id res chain seq x y z
N MET A 1 -7.09 20.37 -11.81
CA MET A 1 -7.11 19.03 -11.22
C MET A 1 -8.37 18.29 -11.68
N GLY A 2 -8.23 17.10 -12.23
CA GLY A 2 -9.37 16.33 -12.66
C GLY A 2 -10.19 15.78 -11.48
N ASN A 3 -11.35 15.22 -11.80
CA ASN A 3 -12.18 14.55 -10.80
C ASN A 3 -11.61 13.20 -10.43
N ILE A 4 -11.12 13.07 -9.22
CA ILE A 4 -10.55 11.81 -8.73
C ILE A 4 -11.56 11.12 -7.82
N LYS A 5 -11.81 9.85 -8.10
CA LYS A 5 -12.67 8.99 -7.31
C LYS A 5 -11.85 7.84 -6.74
N VAL A 6 -12.06 7.55 -5.46
CA VAL A 6 -11.46 6.36 -4.83
C VAL A 6 -12.53 5.27 -4.74
N GLU A 7 -12.21 4.09 -5.22
CA GLU A 7 -13.13 2.96 -5.20
C GLU A 7 -12.40 1.66 -4.88
N ILE A 8 -13.18 0.64 -4.50
CA ILE A 8 -12.66 -0.69 -4.22
C ILE A 8 -12.26 -1.34 -5.54
N ALA A 9 -11.04 -1.88 -5.59
CA ALA A 9 -10.57 -2.60 -6.77
C ALA A 9 -11.37 -3.88 -7.00
N SER A 10 -11.60 -4.19 -8.27
CA SER A 10 -12.23 -5.47 -8.66
C SER A 10 -11.16 -6.42 -9.19
N PRO A 11 -11.49 -7.72 -9.35
CA PRO A 11 -10.56 -8.66 -9.98
C PRO A 11 -10.08 -8.24 -11.37
N ASN A 12 -10.81 -7.36 -12.06
CA ASN A 12 -10.42 -6.85 -13.37
C ASN A 12 -9.22 -5.91 -13.32
N GLU A 13 -8.88 -5.36 -12.16
CA GLU A 13 -7.75 -4.44 -11.99
C GLU A 13 -6.44 -5.13 -11.63
N VAL A 14 -6.37 -6.45 -11.69
CA VAL A 14 -5.13 -7.19 -11.35
C VAL A 14 -3.93 -6.68 -12.14
N ASP A 15 -4.10 -6.43 -13.43
CA ASP A 15 -2.99 -6.02 -14.28
C ASP A 15 -2.40 -4.67 -13.87
N ILE A 16 -3.27 -3.70 -13.54
CA ILE A 16 -2.78 -2.38 -13.12
C ILE A 16 -2.17 -2.44 -11.71
N LEU A 17 -2.75 -3.23 -10.83
CA LEU A 17 -2.20 -3.43 -9.49
C LEU A 17 -0.81 -4.08 -9.55
N ARG A 18 -0.63 -5.03 -10.46
CA ARG A 18 0.67 -5.67 -10.71
C ARG A 18 1.69 -4.67 -11.22
N ASP A 19 1.30 -3.84 -12.19
CA ASP A 19 2.18 -2.82 -12.75
C ASP A 19 2.64 -1.81 -11.70
N PHE A 20 1.71 -1.33 -10.89
CA PHE A 20 2.04 -0.40 -9.81
C PHE A 20 2.95 -1.02 -8.75
N THR A 21 2.69 -2.26 -8.39
CA THR A 21 3.54 -2.96 -7.42
C THR A 21 4.93 -3.19 -7.98
N LYS A 22 5.03 -3.55 -9.25
CA LYS A 22 6.32 -3.71 -9.92
C LYS A 22 7.13 -2.42 -9.87
N ARG A 23 6.52 -1.30 -10.22
CA ARG A 23 7.18 0.01 -10.16
C ARG A 23 7.64 0.34 -8.73
N LEU A 24 6.79 0.08 -7.75
CA LEU A 24 7.10 0.34 -6.35
C LEU A 24 8.30 -0.47 -5.87
N VAL A 25 8.32 -1.76 -6.19
CA VAL A 25 9.39 -2.69 -5.80
C VAL A 25 10.70 -2.32 -6.48
N GLU A 26 10.66 -2.00 -7.77
CA GLU A 26 11.85 -1.59 -8.52
C GLU A 26 12.42 -0.26 -8.02
N ASP A 27 11.55 0.70 -7.68
CA ASP A 27 11.98 1.96 -7.09
C ASP A 27 12.71 1.78 -5.76
N LEU A 28 12.40 0.72 -5.04
CA LEU A 28 13.09 0.35 -3.79
C LEU A 28 14.38 -0.44 -4.03
N GLY A 29 14.77 -0.64 -5.30
CA GLY A 29 15.96 -1.39 -5.65
C GLY A 29 15.81 -2.90 -5.45
N GLN A 30 14.58 -3.40 -5.40
CA GLN A 30 14.29 -4.80 -5.19
C GLN A 30 13.81 -5.47 -6.48
N LYS A 31 13.86 -6.80 -6.49
CA LYS A 31 13.39 -7.59 -7.62
C LYS A 31 11.92 -7.95 -7.44
N PHE A 32 11.12 -7.68 -8.47
CA PHE A 32 9.70 -8.01 -8.46
C PHE A 32 9.48 -9.46 -8.93
N ASP A 33 8.64 -10.18 -8.20
CA ASP A 33 8.26 -11.56 -8.53
C ASP A 33 6.76 -11.57 -8.90
N PRO A 34 6.43 -11.63 -10.21
CA PRO A 34 5.04 -11.59 -10.65
C PRO A 34 4.20 -12.75 -10.16
N LYS A 35 4.77 -13.94 -10.04
CA LYS A 35 4.03 -15.13 -9.60
C LYS A 35 3.58 -15.01 -8.14
N ARG A 36 4.48 -14.53 -7.29
CA ARG A 36 4.15 -14.29 -5.88
C ARG A 36 3.09 -13.22 -5.73
N PHE A 37 3.22 -12.16 -6.50
CA PHE A 37 2.22 -11.10 -6.49
C PHE A 37 0.86 -11.62 -6.92
N ASP A 38 0.79 -12.31 -8.04
CA ASP A 38 -0.47 -12.83 -8.59
C ASP A 38 -1.14 -13.79 -7.60
N TRP A 39 -0.36 -14.65 -6.96
CA TRP A 39 -0.89 -15.57 -5.96
C TRP A 39 -1.48 -14.83 -4.76
N GLY A 40 -0.77 -13.83 -4.25
CA GLY A 40 -1.21 -13.06 -3.08
C GLY A 40 -2.41 -12.17 -3.37
N ILE A 41 -2.36 -11.43 -4.48
CA ILE A 41 -3.42 -10.48 -4.81
C ILE A 41 -4.73 -11.18 -5.18
N SER A 42 -4.64 -12.31 -5.88
CA SER A 42 -5.83 -13.08 -6.25
C SER A 42 -6.60 -13.54 -5.02
N ARG A 43 -5.89 -14.01 -4.00
CA ARG A 43 -6.54 -14.42 -2.75
C ARG A 43 -7.25 -13.27 -2.07
N ARG A 44 -6.65 -12.08 -2.07
CA ARG A 44 -7.23 -10.90 -1.43
C ARG A 44 -8.42 -10.34 -2.19
N LEU A 45 -8.36 -10.34 -3.50
CA LEU A 45 -9.44 -9.81 -4.33
C LEU A 45 -10.73 -10.63 -4.22
N TYR A 46 -10.61 -11.91 -3.88
CA TYR A 46 -11.76 -12.78 -3.69
C TYR A 46 -12.13 -12.97 -2.20
N ASP A 47 -11.38 -12.39 -1.29
CA ASP A 47 -11.69 -12.43 0.14
C ASP A 47 -12.65 -11.28 0.47
N PRO A 48 -13.87 -11.55 0.96
CA PRO A 48 -14.83 -10.47 1.24
C PRO A 48 -14.34 -9.43 2.22
N LEU A 49 -13.49 -9.81 3.17
CA LEU A 49 -12.94 -8.87 4.16
C LEU A 49 -11.76 -8.10 3.62
N GLN A 50 -10.78 -8.78 3.02
CA GLN A 50 -9.55 -8.13 2.56
C GLN A 50 -9.77 -7.27 1.31
N ARG A 51 -10.69 -7.66 0.45
CA ARG A 51 -10.97 -6.95 -0.80
C ARG A 51 -11.30 -5.47 -0.57
N HIS A 52 -12.06 -5.17 0.47
CA HIS A 52 -12.48 -3.80 0.75
C HIS A 52 -11.32 -2.89 1.17
N GLY A 53 -10.17 -3.47 1.50
CA GLY A 53 -8.95 -2.71 1.79
C GLY A 53 -8.07 -2.46 0.56
N ILE A 54 -8.44 -2.94 -0.61
CA ILE A 54 -7.71 -2.70 -1.85
C ILE A 54 -8.42 -1.58 -2.61
N LEU A 55 -7.84 -0.39 -2.58
CA LEU A 55 -8.45 0.82 -3.11
C LEU A 55 -7.65 1.35 -4.29
N ILE A 56 -8.36 1.86 -5.28
CA ILE A 56 -7.77 2.52 -6.44
C ILE A 56 -8.29 3.93 -6.58
N ALA A 57 -7.43 4.82 -7.07
CA ALA A 57 -7.81 6.17 -7.44
C ALA A 57 -8.00 6.21 -8.96
N VAL A 58 -9.15 6.70 -9.39
CA VAL A 58 -9.53 6.76 -10.81
C VAL A 58 -9.77 8.20 -11.20
N ASP A 59 -9.16 8.61 -12.31
CA ASP A 59 -9.47 9.87 -12.95
C ASP A 59 -10.77 9.68 -13.73
N GLU A 60 -11.84 10.31 -13.28
CA GLU A 60 -13.16 10.13 -13.89
C GLU A 60 -13.25 10.74 -15.31
N ASP A 61 -12.41 11.70 -15.61
CA ASP A 61 -12.42 12.32 -16.94
C ASP A 61 -11.84 11.40 -18.02
N THR A 62 -10.85 10.61 -17.67
CA THR A 62 -10.17 9.71 -18.60
C THR A 62 -10.46 8.23 -18.32
N ASN A 63 -11.06 7.93 -17.17
CA ASN A 63 -11.27 6.57 -16.66
C ASN A 63 -9.96 5.81 -16.42
N GLU A 64 -8.87 6.55 -16.20
CA GLU A 64 -7.55 5.98 -15.93
C GLU A 64 -7.38 5.71 -14.45
N VAL A 65 -6.83 4.55 -14.10
CA VAL A 65 -6.40 4.25 -12.74
C VAL A 65 -5.04 4.90 -12.51
N VAL A 66 -4.96 5.81 -11.54
CA VAL A 66 -3.78 6.65 -11.33
C VAL A 66 -3.03 6.34 -10.04
N GLY A 67 -3.62 5.54 -9.16
CA GLY A 67 -2.98 5.17 -7.90
C GLY A 67 -3.67 4.03 -7.20
N MET A 68 -3.03 3.52 -6.16
CA MET A 68 -3.57 2.45 -5.32
C MET A 68 -3.08 2.57 -3.90
N ILE A 69 -3.83 2.00 -2.98
CA ILE A 69 -3.41 1.74 -1.61
C ILE A 69 -3.96 0.39 -1.18
N ILE A 70 -3.18 -0.41 -0.48
CA ILE A 70 -3.63 -1.68 0.07
C ILE A 70 -3.53 -1.61 1.58
N ALA A 71 -4.68 -1.70 2.22
CA ALA A 71 -4.83 -1.78 3.67
C ALA A 71 -5.20 -3.22 4.03
N GLU A 72 -4.33 -3.88 4.78
CA GLU A 72 -4.49 -5.28 5.16
C GLU A 72 -4.93 -5.38 6.61
N LEU A 73 -5.87 -6.27 6.87
CA LEU A 73 -6.23 -6.64 8.24
C LEU A 73 -5.35 -7.81 8.67
N ARG A 74 -4.70 -7.66 9.82
CA ARG A 74 -3.90 -8.72 10.45
C ARG A 74 -4.32 -8.94 11.89
N ILE A 75 -4.15 -10.17 12.35
CA ILE A 75 -4.31 -10.48 13.78
C ILE A 75 -2.89 -10.64 14.34
N ASP A 76 -2.58 -9.90 15.40
CA ASP A 76 -1.28 -9.99 16.03
C ASP A 76 -1.16 -11.28 16.88
N PRO A 77 0.03 -11.62 17.39
CA PRO A 77 0.21 -12.83 18.19
C PRO A 77 -0.63 -12.89 19.47
N TYR A 78 -1.14 -11.75 19.93
CA TYR A 78 -1.96 -11.68 21.14
C TYR A 78 -3.46 -11.67 20.84
N GLY A 79 -3.84 -11.83 19.56
CA GLY A 79 -5.24 -11.86 19.16
C GLY A 79 -5.86 -10.51 18.86
N LEU A 80 -5.07 -9.44 18.86
CA LEU A 80 -5.56 -8.09 18.56
C LEU A 80 -5.57 -7.85 17.05
N SER A 81 -6.60 -7.21 16.53
CA SER A 81 -6.67 -6.87 15.13
C SER A 81 -5.89 -5.58 14.85
N GLU A 82 -5.09 -5.60 13.79
CA GLU A 82 -4.29 -4.48 13.34
C GLU A 82 -4.50 -4.25 11.86
N GLY A 83 -4.46 -2.99 11.43
CA GLY A 83 -4.41 -2.62 10.03
C GLY A 83 -2.96 -2.37 9.60
N TYR A 84 -2.64 -2.73 8.36
CA TYR A 84 -1.34 -2.45 7.76
C TYR A 84 -1.52 -1.78 6.43
N ILE A 85 -0.84 -0.66 6.22
CA ILE A 85 -0.73 -0.05 4.91
C ILE A 85 0.46 -0.71 4.23
N LYS A 86 0.17 -1.56 3.23
CA LYS A 86 1.20 -2.39 2.62
C LYS A 86 1.79 -1.81 1.35
N GLN A 87 0.94 -1.29 0.50
CA GLN A 87 1.35 -0.76 -0.79
C GLN A 87 0.63 0.55 -1.02
N TYR A 88 1.36 1.54 -1.47
CA TYR A 88 0.84 2.89 -1.62
C TYR A 88 1.58 3.52 -2.79
N PHE A 89 0.90 3.62 -3.91
CA PHE A 89 1.49 4.09 -5.15
C PHE A 89 0.59 5.11 -5.83
N LEU A 90 1.22 6.12 -6.40
CA LEU A 90 0.56 7.13 -7.21
C LEU A 90 1.45 7.41 -8.41
N LYS A 91 0.86 7.45 -9.61
CA LYS A 91 1.61 7.79 -10.82
C LYS A 91 2.29 9.14 -10.64
N PRO A 92 3.54 9.31 -11.13
CA PRO A 92 4.30 10.55 -10.90
C PRO A 92 3.56 11.82 -11.30
N ASP A 93 2.84 11.80 -12.42
CA ASP A 93 2.13 12.98 -12.92
C ASP A 93 0.96 13.41 -12.04
N PHE A 94 0.54 12.54 -11.13
CA PHE A 94 -0.60 12.80 -10.24
C PHE A 94 -0.18 13.09 -8.80
N ARG A 95 1.11 13.17 -8.55
CA ARG A 95 1.64 13.45 -7.21
C ARG A 95 1.51 14.94 -6.86
N ALA A 96 1.55 15.24 -5.55
CA ALA A 96 1.46 16.60 -5.01
C ALA A 96 0.14 17.32 -5.30
N GLN A 97 -0.94 16.58 -5.52
CA GLN A 97 -2.28 17.12 -5.78
C GLN A 97 -3.31 16.69 -4.73
N GLY A 98 -2.87 16.07 -3.65
CA GLY A 98 -3.76 15.61 -2.59
C GLY A 98 -4.39 14.24 -2.82
N ILE A 99 -4.12 13.58 -3.94
CA ILE A 99 -4.70 12.27 -4.28
C ILE A 99 -4.19 11.20 -3.32
N GLY A 100 -2.90 11.22 -3.02
CA GLY A 100 -2.31 10.27 -2.06
C GLY A 100 -2.97 10.38 -0.69
N GLN A 101 -3.19 11.59 -0.21
CA GLN A 101 -3.86 11.80 1.06
C GLN A 101 -5.30 11.27 1.02
N LEU A 102 -6.01 11.49 -0.08
CA LEU A 102 -7.36 10.97 -0.25
C LEU A 102 -7.39 9.44 -0.18
N LEU A 103 -6.45 8.78 -0.85
CA LEU A 103 -6.32 7.31 -0.78
C LEU A 103 -6.10 6.85 0.66
N LEU A 104 -5.18 7.48 1.37
CA LEU A 104 -4.87 7.12 2.74
C LEU A 104 -6.08 7.33 3.66
N GLU A 105 -6.76 8.46 3.53
CA GLU A 105 -7.96 8.75 4.32
C GLU A 105 -9.05 7.70 4.11
N LYS A 106 -9.25 7.28 2.86
CA LYS A 106 -10.25 6.25 2.54
C LYS A 106 -9.84 4.88 3.10
N ALA A 107 -8.57 4.56 3.06
CA ALA A 107 -8.05 3.32 3.66
C ALA A 107 -8.27 3.31 5.18
N LEU A 108 -7.97 4.43 5.85
CA LEU A 108 -8.17 4.55 7.29
C LEU A 108 -9.65 4.49 7.66
N GLU A 109 -10.51 5.12 6.85
CA GLU A 109 -11.95 5.06 7.03
C GLU A 109 -12.46 3.61 6.97
N HIS A 110 -11.98 2.84 6.00
CA HIS A 110 -12.32 1.42 5.88
C HIS A 110 -11.89 0.64 7.12
N LEU A 111 -10.63 0.80 7.55
CA LEU A 111 -10.11 0.09 8.72
C LEU A 111 -10.88 0.45 9.99
N LYS A 112 -11.28 1.70 10.13
CA LYS A 112 -12.09 2.15 11.25
C LYS A 112 -13.47 1.49 11.24
N LYS A 113 -14.09 1.34 10.08
CA LYS A 113 -15.39 0.67 9.94
C LYS A 113 -15.35 -0.78 10.40
N ILE A 114 -14.26 -1.49 10.15
CA ILE A 114 -14.10 -2.87 10.61
C ILE A 114 -13.51 -2.96 12.02
N LYS A 115 -13.48 -1.83 12.74
CA LYS A 115 -13.12 -1.72 14.15
C LYS A 115 -11.67 -2.09 14.46
N VAL A 116 -10.77 -1.79 13.54
CA VAL A 116 -9.34 -1.86 13.79
C VAL A 116 -8.95 -0.68 14.69
N GLU A 117 -8.22 -0.95 15.76
CA GLU A 117 -7.81 0.08 16.70
C GLU A 117 -6.48 0.74 16.34
N LYS A 118 -5.58 0.00 15.71
CA LYS A 118 -4.24 0.49 15.38
C LYS A 118 -3.91 0.19 13.93
N VAL A 119 -3.30 1.16 13.26
CA VAL A 119 -2.86 1.02 11.88
C VAL A 119 -1.35 1.24 11.85
N LYS A 120 -0.64 0.31 11.23
CA LYS A 120 0.81 0.37 11.09
C LYS A 120 1.22 0.54 9.64
N VAL A 121 2.35 1.19 9.43
CA VAL A 121 2.98 1.30 8.13
C VAL A 121 4.49 1.16 8.30
N ASN A 122 5.13 0.46 7.38
CA ASN A 122 6.58 0.38 7.34
C ASN A 122 7.09 1.38 6.31
N ILE A 123 7.92 2.31 6.77
CA ILE A 123 8.56 3.28 5.89
C ILE A 123 10.00 2.84 5.70
N LYS A 124 10.37 2.51 4.46
CA LYS A 124 11.70 2.03 4.17
C LYS A 124 12.64 3.19 3.88
N GLY A 125 13.80 3.18 4.56
CA GLY A 125 14.91 4.07 4.28
C GLY A 125 14.60 5.55 4.50
N GLN A 126 15.02 6.37 3.54
CA GLN A 126 14.95 7.82 3.62
C GLN A 126 13.71 8.41 2.94
N ALA A 127 12.58 7.76 3.10
CA ALA A 127 11.32 8.23 2.53
C ALA A 127 10.79 9.45 3.30
N GLU A 128 11.46 10.59 3.16
CA GLU A 128 11.13 11.81 3.91
C GLU A 128 9.72 12.33 3.61
N VAL A 129 9.29 12.26 2.35
CA VAL A 129 7.95 12.73 1.97
C VAL A 129 6.87 11.89 2.62
N ALA A 130 7.03 10.56 2.57
CA ALA A 130 6.09 9.64 3.22
C ALA A 130 6.07 9.86 4.74
N SER A 131 7.24 10.02 5.35
CA SER A 131 7.35 10.27 6.79
C SER A 131 6.60 11.53 7.21
N LYS A 132 6.70 12.60 6.42
CA LYS A 132 5.98 13.85 6.70
C LYS A 132 4.47 13.69 6.59
N VAL A 133 3.99 12.97 5.58
CA VAL A 133 2.56 12.71 5.40
C VAL A 133 2.02 11.93 6.60
N TYR A 134 2.70 10.86 6.99
CA TYR A 134 2.25 10.03 8.11
C TYR A 134 2.32 10.80 9.44
N ALA A 135 3.34 11.62 9.65
CA ALA A 135 3.44 12.44 10.86
C ALA A 135 2.28 13.43 10.97
N LYS A 136 1.87 14.04 9.86
CA LYS A 136 0.70 14.94 9.85
C LYS A 136 -0.59 14.23 10.23
N MET A 137 -0.68 12.93 9.99
CA MET A 137 -1.84 12.12 10.31
C MET A 137 -1.70 11.43 11.67
N ASN A 138 -0.76 11.88 12.50
CA ASN A 138 -0.53 11.41 13.86
C ASN A 138 0.03 9.99 13.97
N PHE A 139 0.67 9.49 12.93
CA PHE A 139 1.44 8.25 13.04
C PHE A 139 2.71 8.50 13.85
N LYS A 140 3.02 7.56 14.73
CA LYS A 140 4.17 7.63 15.62
C LYS A 140 5.05 6.40 15.45
N LYS A 141 6.36 6.57 15.59
CA LYS A 141 7.29 5.45 15.55
C LYS A 141 7.07 4.55 16.76
N VAL A 142 6.88 3.25 16.53
CA VAL A 142 6.63 2.28 17.60
C VAL A 142 7.72 1.21 17.72
N TYR A 143 8.47 0.90 16.64
CA TYR A 143 9.59 -0.02 16.68
C TYR A 143 10.52 0.21 15.49
N GLU A 144 11.68 -0.42 15.52
CA GLU A 144 12.63 -0.42 14.42
C GLU A 144 12.80 -1.83 13.88
N VAL A 145 12.95 -1.95 12.57
CA VAL A 145 13.26 -3.21 11.90
C VAL A 145 14.70 -3.18 11.45
N LEU A 146 15.47 -4.18 11.88
CA LEU A 146 16.86 -4.37 11.46
C LEU A 146 16.90 -5.52 10.46
N GLU A 147 17.69 -5.37 9.40
CA GLU A 147 17.79 -6.37 8.35
C GLU A 147 19.24 -6.81 8.17
N LEU A 148 19.46 -8.11 8.06
CA LEU A 148 20.73 -8.68 7.67
C LEU A 148 20.53 -9.49 6.39
N ASP A 149 21.26 -9.14 5.35
CA ASP A 149 21.20 -9.87 4.09
C ASP A 149 22.22 -11.02 4.12
N LEU A 150 21.72 -12.23 4.21
CA LEU A 150 22.58 -13.42 4.29
C LEU A 150 23.22 -13.80 2.95
N THR A 151 22.76 -13.23 1.86
CA THR A 151 23.27 -13.54 0.52
C THR A 151 24.50 -12.70 0.14
N GLN A 152 24.82 -11.65 0.88
CA GLN A 152 25.93 -10.73 0.57
C GLN A 152 27.27 -11.16 1.15
N ASN A 153 27.31 -12.19 1.99
CA ASN A 153 28.52 -12.57 2.73
C ASN A 153 29.55 -13.32 1.88
N ASP A 154 29.16 -13.85 0.73
CA ASP A 154 30.03 -14.69 -0.08
C ASP A 154 30.95 -13.90 -1.01
N SER A 155 30.76 -12.60 -1.13
CA SER A 155 31.52 -11.75 -2.06
C SER A 155 32.80 -11.16 -1.48
N ASN A 156 33.08 -11.36 -0.21
CA ASN A 156 34.22 -10.75 0.50
C ASN A 156 35.36 -11.72 0.82
N ASP A 157 35.33 -12.92 0.29
CA ASP A 157 36.37 -13.93 0.51
C ASP A 157 37.46 -13.91 -0.54
#